data_3ff411ce1ba8128a8eda224f5d043c6d
#
_entry.id   3ff411ce1ba8128a8eda224f5d043c6d
#
_cell.length_a   1.000
_cell.length_b   1.000
_cell.length_c   1.000
_cell.angle_alpha   90.00
_cell.angle_beta   90.00
_cell.angle_gamma   90.00
#
_symmetry.space_group_name_H-M   'P 1'
#
loop_
_entity.id
_entity.type
_entity.pdbx_description
1 polymer ?
#
loop_
_entity_poly.entity_id
_entity_poly.type
_entity_poly.pdbx_seq_one_letter_code
_entity_poly.pdbx_strand_id
1 'polypeptide(L)'
;LQELATVDVQKLNLKAFIFANNGYASIRMTQRNYFDGAYVGCDVESGLGFPDWQLLAKAFGIRSLTLGEDFATNENFLSEWNSAEACLFVVPIHPEQTYFPKISSQVTATGGMESAPLHKMSPPLEDEVIVGLGLELDKK
;
A
#
# COMPACT_ATOMS: atom_id res chain seq x y z
N LEU A 1 1.72 -14.75 -7.32
CA LEU A 1 2.73 -14.47 -8.36
C LEU A 1 2.59 -15.38 -9.56
N GLN A 2 2.34 -16.69 -9.37
CA GLN A 2 2.26 -17.68 -10.45
C GLN A 2 1.19 -17.34 -11.51
N GLU A 3 0.14 -16.61 -11.14
CA GLU A 3 -0.90 -16.16 -12.08
C GLU A 3 -0.38 -15.16 -13.14
N LEU A 4 0.81 -14.61 -12.96
CA LEU A 4 1.46 -13.81 -14.00
C LEU A 4 1.74 -14.63 -15.26
N ALA A 5 1.96 -15.94 -15.13
CA ALA A 5 2.05 -16.83 -16.28
C ALA A 5 0.73 -16.91 -17.07
N THR A 6 -0.40 -16.95 -16.37
CA THR A 6 -1.74 -16.90 -16.98
C THR A 6 -1.96 -15.57 -17.71
N VAL A 7 -1.53 -14.47 -17.11
CA VAL A 7 -1.61 -13.13 -17.72
C VAL A 7 -0.87 -13.09 -19.06
N ASP A 8 0.35 -13.62 -19.09
CA ASP A 8 1.14 -13.64 -20.33
C ASP A 8 0.54 -14.59 -21.38
N VAL A 9 0.20 -15.81 -21.01
CA VAL A 9 -0.33 -16.82 -21.96
C VAL A 9 -1.67 -16.37 -22.55
N GLN A 10 -2.54 -15.79 -21.75
CA GLN A 10 -3.86 -15.33 -22.21
C GLN A 10 -3.86 -13.89 -22.76
N LYS A 11 -2.70 -13.23 -22.78
CA LYS A 11 -2.52 -11.85 -23.24
C LYS A 11 -3.50 -10.88 -22.61
N LEU A 12 -3.66 -11.01 -21.29
CA LEU A 12 -4.55 -10.15 -20.53
C LEU A 12 -3.99 -8.73 -20.45
N ASN A 13 -4.84 -7.72 -20.64
CA ASN A 13 -4.47 -6.32 -20.44
C ASN A 13 -4.47 -5.99 -18.94
N LEU A 14 -3.45 -6.44 -18.22
CA LEU A 14 -3.28 -6.20 -16.79
C LEU A 14 -2.28 -5.07 -16.55
N LYS A 15 -2.67 -4.06 -15.79
CA LYS A 15 -1.79 -3.02 -15.26
C LYS A 15 -1.65 -3.23 -13.75
N ALA A 16 -0.53 -3.80 -13.33
CA ALA A 16 -0.24 -4.08 -11.93
C ALA A 16 0.73 -3.07 -11.34
N PHE A 17 0.44 -2.57 -10.13
CA PHE A 17 1.30 -1.61 -9.42
C PHE A 17 1.86 -2.26 -8.17
N ILE A 18 3.19 -2.23 -8.03
CA ILE A 18 3.90 -2.67 -6.83
C ILE A 18 4.40 -1.43 -6.09
N PHE A 19 3.87 -1.20 -4.91
CA PHE A 19 4.34 -0.15 -4.02
C PHE A 19 5.61 -0.64 -3.30
N ALA A 20 6.77 -0.28 -3.85
CA ALA A 20 8.08 -0.70 -3.36
C ALA A 20 8.53 0.19 -2.20
N ASN A 21 8.08 -0.12 -0.99
CA ASN A 21 8.35 0.64 0.24
C ASN A 21 9.34 -0.07 1.18
N ASN A 22 10.07 -1.07 0.68
CA ASN A 22 11.08 -1.85 1.42
C ASN A 22 10.56 -2.53 2.69
N GLY A 23 9.25 -2.83 2.77
CA GLY A 23 8.71 -3.50 3.95
C GLY A 23 7.19 -3.64 3.95
N TYR A 24 6.72 -4.19 5.06
CA TYR A 24 5.30 -4.24 5.40
C TYR A 24 4.94 -3.01 6.24
N ALA A 25 4.57 -1.91 5.59
CA ALA A 25 4.33 -0.62 6.25
C ALA A 25 3.34 -0.71 7.42
N SER A 26 2.27 -1.48 7.29
CA SER A 26 1.28 -1.68 8.35
C SER A 26 1.88 -2.41 9.57
N ILE A 27 2.68 -3.45 9.33
CA ILE A 27 3.35 -4.21 10.40
C ILE A 27 4.39 -3.31 11.08
N ARG A 28 5.21 -2.59 10.31
CA ARG A 28 6.19 -1.64 10.84
C ARG A 28 5.52 -0.59 11.73
N MET A 29 4.41 -0.03 11.28
CA MET A 29 3.64 0.95 12.05
C MET A 29 3.10 0.36 13.35
N THR A 30 2.59 -0.87 13.33
CA THR A 30 2.12 -1.59 14.52
C THR A 30 3.28 -1.81 15.50
N GLN A 31 4.41 -2.30 15.03
CA GLN A 31 5.58 -2.55 15.87
C GLN A 31 6.14 -1.25 16.46
N ARG A 32 6.15 -0.16 15.68
CA ARG A 32 6.54 1.15 16.18
C ARG A 32 5.61 1.66 17.28
N ASN A 33 4.30 1.55 17.08
CA ASN A 33 3.34 2.19 17.96
C ASN A 33 3.07 1.40 19.26
N TYR A 34 3.24 0.07 19.23
CA TYR A 34 2.81 -0.80 20.33
C TYR A 34 3.93 -1.69 20.91
N PHE A 35 5.09 -1.73 20.26
CA PHE A 35 6.22 -2.58 20.66
C PHE A 35 7.55 -1.81 20.70
N ASP A 36 7.48 -0.52 21.00
CA ASP A 36 8.66 0.36 21.16
C ASP A 36 9.64 0.32 19.96
N GLY A 37 9.14 0.02 18.77
CA GLY A 37 9.96 -0.10 17.58
C GLY A 37 10.84 -1.36 17.52
N ALA A 38 10.51 -2.39 18.27
CA ALA A 38 11.15 -3.70 18.15
C ALA A 38 10.73 -4.36 16.82
N TYR A 39 11.44 -4.00 15.74
CA TYR A 39 11.16 -4.46 14.39
C TYR A 39 11.61 -5.91 14.19
N VAL A 40 10.69 -6.77 13.74
CA VAL A 40 10.94 -8.17 13.42
C VAL A 40 10.24 -8.53 12.11
N GLY A 41 11.00 -8.91 11.07
CA GLY A 41 10.48 -9.40 9.80
C GLY A 41 9.55 -8.44 9.06
N CYS A 42 9.68 -7.13 9.28
CA CYS A 42 8.81 -6.13 8.67
C CYS A 42 9.50 -5.30 7.58
N ASP A 43 10.81 -5.34 7.50
CA ASP A 43 11.64 -4.69 6.49
C ASP A 43 12.94 -5.46 6.24
N VAL A 44 13.74 -4.97 5.32
CA VAL A 44 15.01 -5.62 4.93
C VAL A 44 15.97 -5.71 6.13
N GLU A 45 16.04 -4.69 6.97
CA GLU A 45 16.94 -4.66 8.13
C GLU A 45 16.51 -5.66 9.22
N SER A 46 15.20 -5.89 9.34
CA SER A 46 14.64 -6.85 10.31
C SER A 46 14.41 -8.26 9.75
N GLY A 47 14.95 -8.57 8.55
CA GLY A 47 15.02 -9.92 8.00
C GLY A 47 14.02 -10.25 6.89
N LEU A 48 13.38 -9.25 6.27
CA LEU A 48 12.51 -9.44 5.11
C LEU A 48 13.30 -9.27 3.82
N GLY A 49 13.06 -10.13 2.83
CA GLY A 49 13.65 -10.02 1.49
C GLY A 49 12.63 -9.72 0.41
N PHE A 50 13.06 -9.02 -0.63
CA PHE A 50 12.24 -8.74 -1.81
C PHE A 50 12.96 -9.19 -3.08
N PRO A 51 12.23 -9.67 -4.09
CA PRO A 51 12.80 -9.93 -5.40
C PRO A 51 13.09 -8.61 -6.13
N ASP A 52 13.94 -8.68 -7.13
CA ASP A 52 13.96 -7.66 -8.17
C ASP A 52 12.67 -7.77 -8.98
N TRP A 53 11.80 -6.77 -8.86
CA TRP A 53 10.48 -6.78 -9.46
C TRP A 53 10.52 -6.74 -10.98
N GLN A 54 11.52 -6.10 -11.58
CA GLN A 54 11.69 -6.04 -13.02
C GLN A 54 12.16 -7.37 -13.57
N LEU A 55 13.12 -8.01 -12.90
CA LEU A 55 13.54 -9.37 -13.27
C LEU A 55 12.41 -10.38 -13.10
N LEU A 56 11.60 -10.23 -12.05
CA LEU A 56 10.43 -11.08 -11.84
C LEU A 56 9.41 -10.92 -12.98
N ALA A 57 9.04 -9.71 -13.34
CA ALA A 57 8.15 -9.45 -14.48
C ALA A 57 8.70 -10.05 -15.77
N LYS A 58 9.97 -9.83 -16.04
CA LYS A 58 10.67 -10.38 -17.20
C LYS A 58 10.64 -11.91 -17.23
N ALA A 59 10.77 -12.58 -16.08
CA ALA A 59 10.72 -14.05 -15.99
C ALA A 59 9.36 -14.60 -16.41
N PHE A 60 8.29 -13.82 -16.27
CA PHE A 60 6.93 -14.15 -16.73
C PHE A 60 6.58 -13.56 -18.10
N GLY A 61 7.54 -13.00 -18.84
CA GLY A 61 7.27 -12.38 -20.14
C GLY A 61 6.51 -11.04 -20.09
N ILE A 62 6.39 -10.44 -18.91
CA ILE A 62 5.64 -9.20 -18.69
C ILE A 62 6.61 -8.01 -18.70
N ARG A 63 6.20 -6.94 -19.39
CA ARG A 63 6.95 -5.67 -19.38
C ARG A 63 6.86 -5.01 -18.02
N SER A 64 7.87 -4.23 -17.66
CA SER A 64 7.89 -3.50 -16.40
C SER A 64 8.52 -2.13 -16.54
N LEU A 65 8.07 -1.19 -15.74
CA LEU A 65 8.56 0.18 -15.67
C LEU A 65 8.61 0.64 -14.22
N THR A 66 9.74 1.23 -13.81
CA THR A 66 9.80 1.94 -12.53
C THR A 66 9.32 3.37 -12.73
N LEU A 67 8.37 3.80 -11.90
CA LEU A 67 7.77 5.13 -11.98
C LEU A 67 8.59 6.15 -11.19
N GLY A 68 8.80 7.32 -11.78
CA GLY A 68 9.31 8.51 -11.11
C GLY A 68 8.18 9.42 -10.62
N GLU A 69 8.53 10.54 -10.00
CA GLU A 69 7.55 11.53 -9.52
C GLU A 69 6.77 12.18 -10.67
N ASP A 70 7.37 12.26 -11.86
CA ASP A 70 6.81 12.83 -13.09
C ASP A 70 5.97 11.83 -13.91
N PHE A 71 5.66 10.65 -13.35
CA PHE A 71 5.06 9.54 -14.10
C PHE A 71 3.83 9.94 -14.93
N ALA A 72 3.00 10.86 -14.42
CA ALA A 72 1.76 11.27 -15.06
C ALA A 72 1.97 11.96 -16.43
N THR A 73 3.17 12.52 -16.68
CA THR A 73 3.55 13.16 -17.94
C THR A 73 4.61 12.37 -18.72
N ASN A 74 5.08 11.26 -18.15
CA ASN A 74 6.14 10.44 -18.75
C ASN A 74 5.59 9.64 -19.93
N GLU A 75 6.15 9.86 -21.12
CA GLU A 75 5.67 9.22 -22.35
C GLU A 75 5.76 7.69 -22.29
N ASN A 76 6.79 7.12 -21.66
CA ASN A 76 6.91 5.67 -21.51
C ASN A 76 5.79 5.11 -20.66
N PHE A 77 5.47 5.77 -19.53
CA PHE A 77 4.33 5.36 -18.69
C PHE A 77 3.01 5.45 -19.46
N LEU A 78 2.76 6.58 -20.13
CA LEU A 78 1.52 6.78 -20.90
C LEU A 78 1.39 5.77 -22.03
N SER A 79 2.49 5.45 -22.73
CA SER A 79 2.51 4.41 -23.75
C SER A 79 2.15 3.04 -23.20
N GLU A 80 2.79 2.62 -22.09
CA GLU A 80 2.51 1.33 -21.46
C GLU A 80 1.10 1.27 -20.84
N TRP A 81 0.64 2.36 -20.24
CA TRP A 81 -0.70 2.47 -19.67
C TRP A 81 -1.79 2.27 -20.72
N ASN A 82 -1.63 2.89 -21.88
CA ASN A 82 -2.59 2.84 -22.98
C ASN A 82 -2.43 1.60 -23.88
N SER A 83 -1.36 0.82 -23.70
CA SER A 83 -1.15 -0.40 -24.49
C SER A 83 -2.17 -1.48 -24.14
N ALA A 84 -2.40 -2.42 -25.05
CA ALA A 84 -3.22 -3.59 -24.81
C ALA A 84 -2.50 -4.73 -24.06
N GLU A 85 -1.22 -4.57 -23.76
CA GLU A 85 -0.38 -5.60 -23.15
C GLU A 85 -0.27 -5.42 -21.64
N ALA A 86 0.06 -6.51 -20.93
CA ALA A 86 0.33 -6.46 -19.50
C ALA A 86 1.59 -5.63 -19.21
N CYS A 87 1.53 -4.86 -18.11
CA CYS A 87 2.69 -4.15 -17.60
C CYS A 87 2.70 -4.11 -16.08
N LEU A 88 3.87 -4.31 -15.48
CA LEU A 88 4.12 -4.18 -14.06
C LEU A 88 4.77 -2.82 -13.79
N PHE A 89 4.10 -1.97 -13.03
CA PHE A 89 4.64 -0.67 -12.62
C PHE A 89 5.20 -0.77 -11.20
N VAL A 90 6.49 -0.51 -11.05
CA VAL A 90 7.15 -0.43 -9.74
C VAL A 90 7.10 1.01 -9.28
N VAL A 91 6.47 1.26 -8.16
CA VAL A 91 6.27 2.59 -7.57
C VAL A 91 7.14 2.70 -6.32
N PRO A 92 8.32 3.34 -6.39
CA PRO A 92 9.11 3.60 -5.19
C PRO A 92 8.34 4.50 -4.23
N ILE A 93 8.22 4.06 -2.98
CA ILE A 93 7.53 4.81 -1.92
C ILE A 93 8.45 4.87 -0.71
N HIS A 94 8.49 6.03 -0.07
CA HIS A 94 9.25 6.17 1.16
C HIS A 94 8.76 5.16 2.21
N PRO A 95 9.66 4.42 2.90
CA PRO A 95 9.28 3.39 3.87
C PRO A 95 8.35 3.85 4.99
N GLU A 96 8.46 5.12 5.37
CA GLU A 96 7.62 5.72 6.41
C GLU A 96 6.34 6.40 5.85
N GLN A 97 6.07 6.25 4.55
CA GLN A 97 4.84 6.79 3.96
C GLN A 97 3.62 6.19 4.66
N THR A 98 2.73 7.07 5.10
CA THR A 98 1.46 6.68 5.71
C THR A 98 0.29 7.09 4.83
N TYR A 99 -0.82 6.39 4.98
CA TYR A 99 -2.04 6.65 4.22
C TYR A 99 -3.03 7.38 5.09
N PHE A 100 -3.67 8.40 4.53
CA PHE A 100 -4.75 9.13 5.18
C PHE A 100 -5.96 9.19 4.24
N PRO A 101 -7.20 9.20 4.78
CA PRO A 101 -7.53 9.00 6.20
C PRO A 101 -7.33 7.54 6.64
N LYS A 102 -7.05 7.33 7.92
CA LYS A 102 -6.87 5.97 8.48
C LYS A 102 -7.59 5.80 9.80
N ILE A 103 -8.00 4.58 10.09
CA ILE A 103 -8.53 4.20 11.39
C ILE A 103 -7.35 3.89 12.31
N SER A 104 -7.39 4.39 13.54
CA SER A 104 -6.41 4.08 14.58
C SER A 104 -6.97 2.98 15.47
N SER A 105 -6.12 1.99 15.79
CA SER A 105 -6.45 1.02 16.84
C SER A 105 -6.18 1.63 18.21
N GLN A 106 -6.95 1.23 19.20
CA GLN A 106 -6.81 1.64 20.60
C GLN A 106 -6.54 0.42 21.47
N VAL A 107 -5.71 0.60 22.48
CA VAL A 107 -5.49 -0.44 23.49
C VAL A 107 -6.62 -0.35 24.50
N THR A 108 -7.35 -1.46 24.70
CA THR A 108 -8.43 -1.53 25.68
C THR A 108 -7.88 -1.56 27.10
N ALA A 109 -8.74 -1.28 28.09
CA ALA A 109 -8.37 -1.36 29.51
C ALA A 109 -7.89 -2.75 29.95
N THR A 110 -8.22 -3.79 29.20
CA THR A 110 -7.82 -5.19 29.43
C THR A 110 -6.55 -5.60 28.67
N GLY A 111 -5.90 -4.64 27.97
CA GLY A 111 -4.70 -4.91 27.16
C GLY A 111 -4.95 -5.50 25.78
N GLY A 112 -6.20 -5.65 25.36
CA GLY A 112 -6.56 -6.02 23.99
C GLY A 112 -6.44 -4.85 23.02
N MET A 113 -6.48 -5.14 21.72
CA MET A 113 -6.52 -4.12 20.68
C MET A 113 -7.91 -4.07 20.05
N GLU A 114 -8.46 -2.88 19.90
CA GLU A 114 -9.75 -2.63 19.27
C GLU A 114 -9.60 -1.55 18.19
N SER A 115 -10.22 -1.76 17.03
CA SER A 115 -10.24 -0.74 15.97
C SER A 115 -11.28 0.33 16.28
N ALA A 116 -10.93 1.59 16.09
CA ALA A 116 -11.90 2.65 16.15
C ALA A 116 -13.00 2.46 15.09
N PRO A 117 -14.23 2.94 15.34
CA PRO A 117 -15.27 2.96 14.32
C PRO A 117 -14.83 3.71 13.04
N LEU A 118 -15.41 3.33 11.90
CA LEU A 118 -15.03 3.89 10.58
C LEU A 118 -15.11 5.42 10.51
N HIS A 119 -16.03 6.02 11.22
CA HIS A 119 -16.20 7.48 11.25
C HIS A 119 -15.19 8.20 12.17
N LYS A 120 -14.46 7.46 13.02
CA LYS A 120 -13.42 7.98 13.92
C LYS A 120 -12.03 7.72 13.32
N MET A 121 -11.76 8.37 12.22
CA MET A 121 -10.49 8.24 11.50
C MET A 121 -9.52 9.37 11.82
N SER A 122 -8.28 9.23 11.37
CA SER A 122 -7.25 10.28 11.47
C SER A 122 -6.85 10.74 10.06
N PRO A 123 -6.90 12.03 9.73
CA PRO A 123 -7.50 13.11 10.53
C PRO A 123 -9.01 12.89 10.75
N PRO A 124 -9.60 13.50 11.83
CA PRO A 124 -11.02 13.32 12.08
C PRO A 124 -11.86 13.92 10.97
N LEU A 125 -13.06 13.37 10.77
CA LEU A 125 -14.05 13.98 9.90
C LEU A 125 -14.58 15.27 10.54
N GLU A 126 -14.97 16.23 9.71
CA GLU A 126 -15.66 17.43 10.16
C GLU A 126 -16.99 17.05 10.82
N ASP A 127 -17.37 17.78 11.89
CA ASP A 127 -18.59 17.50 12.66
C ASP A 127 -19.85 17.50 11.78
N GLU A 128 -19.90 18.39 10.79
CA GLU A 128 -21.00 18.47 9.82
C GLU A 128 -21.15 17.20 8.97
N VAL A 129 -20.03 16.58 8.61
CA VAL A 129 -20.03 15.32 7.87
C VAL A 129 -20.53 14.19 8.76
N ILE A 130 -20.08 14.12 10.01
CA ILE A 130 -20.50 13.12 10.99
C ILE A 130 -22.00 13.17 11.21
N VAL A 131 -22.54 14.37 11.46
CA VAL A 131 -23.98 14.60 11.65
C VAL A 131 -24.76 14.28 10.37
N GLY A 132 -24.24 14.67 9.18
CA GLY A 132 -24.85 14.35 7.89
C GLY A 132 -24.93 12.85 7.58
N LEU A 133 -24.07 12.05 8.18
CA LEU A 133 -24.11 10.57 8.12
C LEU A 133 -25.06 9.94 9.15
N GLY A 134 -25.74 10.74 9.96
CA GLY A 134 -26.62 10.26 11.03
C GLY A 134 -25.88 9.65 12.22
N LEU A 135 -24.61 10.00 12.43
CA LEU A 135 -23.77 9.52 13.49
C LEU A 135 -23.74 10.54 14.66
N GLU A 136 -23.55 10.02 15.86
CA GLU A 136 -23.43 10.89 17.04
C GLU A 136 -22.01 11.46 17.16
N LEU A 137 -21.93 12.73 17.52
CA LEU A 137 -20.66 13.35 17.91
C LEU A 137 -20.20 12.78 19.25
N ASP A 138 -18.90 12.60 19.41
CA ASP A 138 -18.31 12.24 20.69
C ASP A 138 -18.65 13.33 21.74
N LYS A 139 -19.23 12.91 22.85
CA LYS A 139 -19.41 13.81 24.00
C LYS A 139 -18.01 14.20 24.51
N LYS A 140 -17.72 15.49 24.45
CA LYS A 140 -16.47 16.08 24.97
C LYS A 140 -16.41 15.94 26.49
#